data_1a83dfd798d80ca3cf20de19065dcd9d
#
_entry.id   1a83dfd798d80ca3cf20de19065dcd9d
#
_cell.length_a   1.000
_cell.length_b   1.000
_cell.length_c   1.000
_cell.angle_alpha   90.00
_cell.angle_beta   90.00
_cell.angle_gamma   90.00
#
_symmetry.space_group_name_H-M   'P 1'
#
loop_
_entity.id
_entity.type
_entity.pdbx_description
1 polymer ?
#
loop_
_entity_poly.entity_id
_entity_poly.type
_entity_poly.pdbx_seq_one_letter_code
_entity_poly.pdbx_strand_id
1 'polypeptide(L)'
;MKKFAYSQAFTLLAFVLFFAVMAPRAAAQEGSISGQILDVVAKPWADVPVEIVSDQGTKTDTKTDKNGKYVFNNLRPGEYTLSLNLPGQKEPYVAGKVKVGGGQTVPVDLNFKDIVGKQGAQYEEAKKKQEEEKQKFQGMKQHFDAGVAALDQARQAKADMMKAPADQRESLKANVTTLNEKAVSELEAAKSASNEKDPNLQLILARLGDSYDAAGRTDDAIAAYKRAIEIKPTASYYNNLGGILGRAGKIDEATVAFQKCADLDPPNAAQAWLNYGIVLSNVSRYKEAMEPLKKATELDPKNAKAWYLLASAMVSDPSIYKQTGGKIEVTPLPGTVEAYQKAIELDSNGPWGQQAKQGLEQLNQMTGGGISTQVGGGKKKKP
;
A
#
# COMPACT_ATOMS: atom_id res chain seq x y z
N MET A 1 57.74 -0.28 29.26
CA MET A 1 58.93 0.23 29.97
C MET A 1 58.54 1.49 30.70
N LYS A 2 58.95 1.52 31.99
CA LYS A 2 59.11 2.66 32.94
C LYS A 2 57.77 3.35 33.33
N LYS A 3 57.22 3.12 34.50
CA LYS A 3 57.70 3.27 35.92
C LYS A 3 57.60 4.70 36.47
N PHE A 4 56.80 4.81 37.56
CA PHE A 4 57.00 5.57 38.81
C PHE A 4 56.84 7.09 38.72
N ALA A 5 56.28 7.80 39.69
CA ALA A 5 56.43 7.67 41.13
C ALA A 5 55.37 8.47 41.91
N TYR A 6 55.12 8.00 43.10
CA TYR A 6 54.56 8.59 44.28
C TYR A 6 54.84 10.05 44.54
N SER A 7 53.90 10.78 45.19
CA SER A 7 54.22 11.64 46.31
C SER A 7 53.05 11.74 47.28
N GLN A 8 53.31 11.32 48.52
CA GLN A 8 52.53 11.58 49.72
C GLN A 8 52.70 13.02 50.16
N ALA A 9 51.71 13.62 50.80
CA ALA A 9 51.83 14.44 52.00
C ALA A 9 50.44 14.88 52.47
N PHE A 10 50.14 14.46 53.58
CA PHE A 10 49.97 15.08 54.91
C PHE A 10 48.54 15.50 55.28
N THR A 11 48.06 14.77 56.22
CA THR A 11 47.01 14.92 57.20
C THR A 11 46.81 16.36 57.72
N LEU A 12 45.56 16.80 57.73
CA LEU A 12 45.07 17.69 58.82
C LEU A 12 43.66 17.28 59.21
N LEU A 13 43.56 16.71 60.39
CA LEU A 13 42.37 16.30 61.09
C LEU A 13 41.67 17.56 61.61
N ALA A 14 40.61 18.01 60.96
CA ALA A 14 39.70 19.00 61.52
C ALA A 14 38.39 18.29 61.90
N PHE A 15 38.28 17.98 63.19
CA PHE A 15 37.05 17.56 63.84
C PHE A 15 36.06 18.73 63.81
N VAL A 16 35.20 18.80 62.78
CA VAL A 16 33.99 19.64 62.81
C VAL A 16 32.89 18.77 63.40
N LEU A 17 32.60 18.97 64.70
CA LEU A 17 31.38 18.48 65.35
C LEU A 17 30.17 19.13 64.59
N PHE A 18 29.62 18.41 63.68
CA PHE A 18 28.33 18.73 63.12
C PHE A 18 27.26 18.27 64.12
N PHE A 19 26.85 19.19 64.98
CA PHE A 19 25.58 19.05 65.68
C PHE A 19 24.48 19.05 64.61
N ALA A 20 24.12 17.88 64.15
CA ALA A 20 22.87 17.71 63.44
C ALA A 20 21.76 18.00 64.43
N VAL A 21 21.29 19.24 64.40
CA VAL A 21 20.00 19.57 64.98
C VAL A 21 19.01 18.69 64.25
N MET A 22 18.60 17.57 64.88
CA MET A 22 17.41 16.84 64.47
C MET A 22 16.22 17.80 64.61
N ALA A 23 15.95 18.59 63.61
CA ALA A 23 14.64 19.19 63.50
C ALA A 23 13.63 18.04 63.61
N PRO A 24 12.63 18.10 64.46
CA PRO A 24 11.60 17.08 64.50
C PRO A 24 11.00 17.03 63.06
N ARG A 25 11.18 15.89 62.42
CA ARG A 25 10.39 15.65 61.20
C ARG A 25 8.96 15.91 61.62
N ALA A 26 8.37 16.99 61.13
CA ALA A 26 6.96 17.24 61.27
C ALA A 26 6.27 15.92 60.85
N ALA A 27 5.61 15.28 61.82
CA ALA A 27 4.89 14.05 61.54
C ALA A 27 3.92 14.39 60.38
N ALA A 28 4.13 13.78 59.23
CA ALA A 28 3.30 14.05 58.11
C ALA A 28 1.86 13.75 58.55
N GLN A 29 1.02 14.76 58.51
CA GLN A 29 -0.35 14.65 58.98
C GLN A 29 -1.03 13.52 58.20
N GLU A 30 -1.50 12.49 58.87
CA GLU A 30 -2.12 11.32 58.27
C GLU A 30 -3.44 11.69 57.65
N GLY A 31 -3.76 11.11 56.46
CA GLY A 31 -5.04 11.27 55.79
C GLY A 31 -5.94 10.05 55.91
N SER A 32 -7.02 10.04 55.17
CA SER A 32 -7.94 8.91 55.15
C SER A 32 -8.60 8.74 53.77
N ILE A 33 -9.06 7.54 53.46
CA ILE A 33 -9.95 7.22 52.35
C ILE A 33 -11.24 6.70 52.98
N SER A 34 -12.39 7.21 52.52
CA SER A 34 -13.70 6.72 52.97
C SER A 34 -14.67 6.70 51.80
N GLY A 35 -15.72 5.91 51.88
CA GLY A 35 -16.72 5.89 50.86
C GLY A 35 -17.88 4.93 51.14
N GLN A 36 -18.79 4.87 50.22
CA GLN A 36 -19.93 3.96 50.25
C GLN A 36 -19.94 3.09 48.98
N ILE A 37 -20.23 1.82 49.15
CA ILE A 37 -20.38 0.86 48.07
C ILE A 37 -21.83 0.45 47.99
N LEU A 38 -22.43 0.65 46.78
CA LEU A 38 -23.76 0.21 46.47
C LEU A 38 -23.71 -0.96 45.48
N ASP A 39 -24.60 -1.95 45.64
CA ASP A 39 -24.70 -3.12 44.74
C ASP A 39 -25.30 -2.77 43.38
N VAL A 40 -25.51 -3.79 42.56
CA VAL A 40 -26.06 -3.66 41.18
C VAL A 40 -27.53 -3.19 41.13
N VAL A 41 -28.23 -3.14 42.29
CA VAL A 41 -29.57 -2.56 42.40
C VAL A 41 -29.60 -1.29 43.24
N ALA A 42 -28.42 -0.68 43.45
CA ALA A 42 -28.18 0.56 44.21
C ALA A 42 -28.59 0.45 45.69
N LYS A 43 -28.47 -0.72 46.32
CA LYS A 43 -28.60 -0.90 47.78
C LYS A 43 -27.22 -0.92 48.43
N PRO A 44 -27.13 -0.51 49.73
CA PRO A 44 -25.88 -0.62 50.48
C PRO A 44 -25.34 -2.06 50.45
N TRP A 45 -24.08 -2.22 50.05
CA TRP A 45 -23.42 -3.53 49.92
C TRP A 45 -22.57 -3.80 51.17
N ALA A 46 -23.10 -4.54 52.11
CA ALA A 46 -22.43 -4.90 53.34
C ALA A 46 -21.41 -6.03 53.15
N ASP A 47 -20.42 -6.10 54.06
CA ASP A 47 -19.39 -7.15 54.17
C ASP A 47 -18.51 -7.32 52.94
N VAL A 48 -18.47 -6.33 52.03
CA VAL A 48 -17.56 -6.34 50.88
C VAL A 48 -16.14 -6.07 51.35
N PRO A 49 -15.17 -6.98 51.09
CA PRO A 49 -13.76 -6.72 51.40
C PRO A 49 -13.21 -5.65 50.49
N VAL A 50 -12.57 -4.63 51.07
CA VAL A 50 -11.93 -3.51 50.39
C VAL A 50 -10.46 -3.50 50.77
N GLU A 51 -9.58 -3.46 49.79
CA GLU A 51 -8.13 -3.41 49.94
C GLU A 51 -7.58 -2.13 49.34
N ILE A 52 -6.61 -1.52 50.01
CA ILE A 52 -5.75 -0.50 49.39
C ILE A 52 -4.30 -0.97 49.40
N VAL A 53 -3.60 -0.64 48.32
CA VAL A 53 -2.17 -0.91 48.17
C VAL A 53 -1.44 0.41 47.94
N SER A 54 -0.51 0.78 48.83
CA SER A 54 0.30 1.99 48.64
C SER A 54 1.27 1.84 47.45
N ASP A 55 1.85 2.95 46.99
CA ASP A 55 2.94 3.00 46.03
C ASP A 55 4.21 2.23 46.45
N GLN A 56 4.35 1.99 47.77
CA GLN A 56 5.42 1.16 48.38
C GLN A 56 5.04 -0.32 48.52
N GLY A 57 3.87 -0.71 48.04
CA GLY A 57 3.37 -2.10 48.09
C GLY A 57 2.76 -2.52 49.45
N THR A 58 2.58 -1.58 50.39
CA THR A 58 1.91 -1.89 51.66
C THR A 58 0.41 -2.10 51.45
N LYS A 59 -0.10 -3.23 51.87
CA LYS A 59 -1.51 -3.61 51.82
C LYS A 59 -2.22 -3.30 53.13
N THR A 60 -3.41 -2.74 53.01
CA THR A 60 -4.34 -2.53 54.15
C THR A 60 -5.75 -2.90 53.68
N ASP A 61 -6.47 -3.63 54.48
CA ASP A 61 -7.80 -4.11 54.17
C ASP A 61 -8.83 -3.68 55.22
N THR A 62 -10.06 -3.58 54.80
CA THR A 62 -11.25 -3.37 55.63
C THR A 62 -12.46 -4.06 54.96
N LYS A 63 -13.62 -3.92 55.58
CA LYS A 63 -14.89 -4.34 54.98
C LYS A 63 -15.93 -3.24 55.11
N THR A 64 -16.87 -3.23 54.19
CA THR A 64 -18.02 -2.35 54.28
C THR A 64 -18.93 -2.75 55.49
N ASP A 65 -19.48 -1.75 56.15
CA ASP A 65 -20.51 -1.95 57.21
C ASP A 65 -21.90 -2.25 56.62
N LYS A 66 -22.90 -2.39 57.49
CA LYS A 66 -24.31 -2.66 57.08
C LYS A 66 -24.93 -1.58 56.19
N ASN A 67 -24.35 -0.39 56.16
CA ASN A 67 -24.75 0.70 55.31
C ASN A 67 -23.89 0.81 54.05
N GLY A 68 -23.05 -0.17 53.75
CA GLY A 68 -22.12 -0.19 52.62
C GLY A 68 -20.91 0.76 52.79
N LYS A 69 -20.69 1.34 53.99
CA LYS A 69 -19.62 2.32 54.21
C LYS A 69 -18.33 1.63 54.60
N TYR A 70 -17.21 2.20 54.17
CA TYR A 70 -15.86 1.79 54.55
C TYR A 70 -14.98 2.99 54.84
N VAL A 71 -13.90 2.81 55.63
CA VAL A 71 -12.93 3.83 55.91
C VAL A 71 -11.56 3.21 56.13
N PHE A 72 -10.53 3.86 55.60
CA PHE A 72 -9.13 3.67 55.93
C PHE A 72 -8.60 4.94 56.59
N ASN A 73 -8.17 4.84 57.81
CA ASN A 73 -7.62 5.95 58.58
C ASN A 73 -6.09 5.84 58.69
N ASN A 74 -5.45 6.91 59.13
CA ASN A 74 -4.03 6.95 59.45
C ASN A 74 -3.13 6.62 58.24
N LEU A 75 -3.55 7.10 57.07
CA LEU A 75 -2.84 6.91 55.81
C LEU A 75 -1.76 7.97 55.64
N ARG A 76 -0.54 7.55 55.33
CA ARG A 76 0.52 8.50 54.95
C ARG A 76 0.17 9.18 53.61
N PRO A 77 0.55 10.44 53.43
CA PRO A 77 0.41 11.07 52.12
C PRO A 77 1.08 10.24 51.02
N GLY A 78 0.34 9.92 49.93
CA GLY A 78 0.81 9.04 48.89
C GLY A 78 -0.30 8.65 47.90
N GLU A 79 0.03 7.80 46.94
CA GLU A 79 -0.94 7.21 46.00
C GLU A 79 -1.28 5.78 46.43
N TYR A 80 -2.55 5.46 46.42
CA TYR A 80 -3.06 4.16 46.83
C TYR A 80 -3.92 3.58 45.72
N THR A 81 -3.73 2.29 45.39
CA THR A 81 -4.64 1.56 44.51
C THR A 81 -5.75 0.95 45.35
N LEU A 82 -7.00 1.32 45.07
CA LEU A 82 -8.20 0.77 45.74
C LEU A 82 -8.75 -0.40 44.93
N SER A 83 -9.00 -1.52 45.60
CA SER A 83 -9.61 -2.72 45.00
C SER A 83 -10.62 -3.37 45.94
N LEU A 84 -11.55 -4.12 45.33
CA LEU A 84 -12.61 -4.82 46.03
C LEU A 84 -12.63 -6.30 45.64
N ASN A 85 -12.78 -7.18 46.64
CA ASN A 85 -13.00 -8.60 46.39
C ASN A 85 -14.51 -8.87 46.36
N LEU A 86 -15.06 -8.89 45.12
CA LEU A 86 -16.48 -9.05 44.90
C LEU A 86 -16.88 -10.52 45.04
N PRO A 87 -18.04 -10.82 45.65
CA PRO A 87 -18.54 -12.18 45.76
C PRO A 87 -18.65 -12.87 44.41
N GLY A 88 -18.09 -14.08 44.31
CA GLY A 88 -18.14 -14.90 43.08
C GLY A 88 -17.13 -14.52 41.97
N GLN A 89 -16.34 -13.49 42.18
CA GLN A 89 -15.23 -13.15 41.26
C GLN A 89 -13.90 -13.72 41.76
N LYS A 90 -13.05 -14.18 40.82
CA LYS A 90 -11.71 -14.70 41.15
C LYS A 90 -10.69 -13.59 41.26
N GLU A 91 -10.85 -12.53 40.49
CA GLU A 91 -9.95 -11.38 40.45
C GLU A 91 -10.57 -10.17 41.14
N PRO A 92 -9.78 -9.38 41.89
CA PRO A 92 -10.28 -8.16 42.51
C PRO A 92 -10.72 -7.13 41.48
N TYR A 93 -11.83 -6.46 41.75
CA TYR A 93 -12.24 -5.28 40.96
C TYR A 93 -11.35 -4.08 41.39
N VAL A 94 -10.57 -3.53 40.49
CA VAL A 94 -9.73 -2.35 40.70
C VAL A 94 -10.54 -1.09 40.45
N ALA A 95 -10.89 -0.36 41.54
CA ALA A 95 -11.66 0.89 41.42
C ALA A 95 -10.81 2.08 40.91
N GLY A 96 -9.49 2.02 41.09
CA GLY A 96 -8.58 3.04 40.59
C GLY A 96 -7.50 3.46 41.61
N LYS A 97 -6.78 4.51 41.24
CA LYS A 97 -5.76 5.12 42.06
C LYS A 97 -6.30 6.35 42.83
N VAL A 98 -6.00 6.44 44.08
CA VAL A 98 -6.47 7.47 45.01
C VAL A 98 -5.26 8.18 45.60
N LYS A 99 -5.15 9.50 45.40
CA LYS A 99 -4.08 10.31 46.02
C LYS A 99 -4.55 10.90 47.33
N VAL A 100 -3.86 10.58 48.42
CA VAL A 100 -4.14 11.06 49.79
C VAL A 100 -3.13 12.13 50.18
N GLY A 101 -3.62 13.30 50.57
CA GLY A 101 -2.82 14.37 51.14
C GLY A 101 -2.81 14.32 52.66
N GLY A 102 -1.87 15.04 53.29
CA GLY A 102 -1.79 15.16 54.75
C GLY A 102 -3.06 15.80 55.33
N GLY A 103 -3.68 15.16 56.33
CA GLY A 103 -4.92 15.63 56.96
C GLY A 103 -6.19 15.57 56.08
N GLN A 104 -6.11 14.98 54.91
CA GLN A 104 -7.18 14.95 53.95
C GLN A 104 -7.99 13.66 54.03
N THR A 105 -9.31 13.74 54.02
CA THR A 105 -10.21 12.58 53.77
C THR A 105 -10.62 12.61 52.31
N VAL A 106 -10.30 11.56 51.57
CA VAL A 106 -10.66 11.40 50.14
C VAL A 106 -11.89 10.50 50.00
N PRO A 107 -13.04 11.02 49.58
CA PRO A 107 -14.23 10.20 49.36
C PRO A 107 -14.11 9.39 48.07
N VAL A 108 -14.42 8.09 48.10
CA VAL A 108 -14.50 7.19 46.96
C VAL A 108 -15.76 6.35 47.06
N ASP A 109 -16.82 6.83 46.44
CA ASP A 109 -18.10 6.13 46.40
C ASP A 109 -18.19 5.29 45.12
N LEU A 110 -18.72 4.06 45.23
CA LEU A 110 -18.85 3.14 44.13
C LEU A 110 -20.32 2.65 44.03
N ASN A 111 -20.95 2.96 42.92
CA ASN A 111 -22.28 2.47 42.59
C ASN A 111 -22.21 1.45 41.46
N PHE A 112 -22.30 0.17 41.80
CA PHE A 112 -22.18 -0.91 40.83
C PHE A 112 -23.30 -0.94 39.80
N LYS A 113 -24.48 -0.42 40.11
CA LYS A 113 -25.56 -0.24 39.13
C LYS A 113 -25.11 0.67 37.98
N ASP A 114 -24.46 1.79 38.30
CA ASP A 114 -23.99 2.75 37.31
C ASP A 114 -22.75 2.23 36.57
N ILE A 115 -21.86 1.54 37.28
CA ILE A 115 -20.67 0.93 36.71
C ILE A 115 -21.03 -0.14 35.69
N VAL A 116 -21.91 -1.08 36.05
CA VAL A 116 -22.39 -2.15 35.14
C VAL A 116 -23.22 -1.56 34.01
N GLY A 117 -24.07 -0.58 34.28
CA GLY A 117 -24.83 0.12 33.26
C GLY A 117 -23.96 0.83 32.23
N LYS A 118 -22.93 1.54 32.67
CA LYS A 118 -21.96 2.18 31.77
C LYS A 118 -21.18 1.16 30.96
N GLN A 119 -20.69 0.09 31.56
CA GLN A 119 -20.00 -1.00 30.85
C GLN A 119 -20.90 -1.69 29.83
N GLY A 120 -22.17 -1.96 30.18
CA GLY A 120 -23.15 -2.52 29.26
C GLY A 120 -23.42 -1.59 28.08
N ALA A 121 -23.60 -0.28 28.32
CA ALA A 121 -23.82 0.70 27.27
C ALA A 121 -22.58 0.81 26.33
N GLN A 122 -21.38 0.83 26.90
CA GLN A 122 -20.13 0.84 26.12
C GLN A 122 -19.96 -0.43 25.27
N TYR A 123 -20.33 -1.60 25.82
CA TYR A 123 -20.31 -2.86 25.08
C TYR A 123 -21.28 -2.85 23.89
N GLU A 124 -22.53 -2.42 24.12
CA GLU A 124 -23.54 -2.34 23.03
C GLU A 124 -23.13 -1.29 21.97
N GLU A 125 -22.55 -0.17 22.36
CA GLU A 125 -22.02 0.82 21.42
C GLU A 125 -20.85 0.25 20.60
N ALA A 126 -19.92 -0.44 21.24
CA ALA A 126 -18.80 -1.09 20.56
C ALA A 126 -19.27 -2.17 19.57
N LYS A 127 -20.25 -3.00 19.99
CA LYS A 127 -20.87 -4.02 19.15
C LYS A 127 -21.59 -3.41 17.95
N LYS A 128 -22.35 -2.34 18.15
CA LYS A 128 -23.01 -1.60 17.06
C LYS A 128 -22.00 -1.04 16.08
N LYS A 129 -20.94 -0.42 16.56
CA LYS A 129 -19.85 0.10 15.73
C LYS A 129 -19.17 -0.99 14.90
N GLN A 130 -18.92 -2.15 15.52
CA GLN A 130 -18.32 -3.30 14.83
C GLN A 130 -19.24 -3.83 13.71
N GLU A 131 -20.56 -3.90 13.96
CA GLU A 131 -21.52 -4.34 12.95
C GLU A 131 -21.64 -3.31 11.80
N GLU A 132 -21.63 -2.00 12.10
CA GLU A 132 -21.62 -0.95 11.09
C GLU A 132 -20.36 -1.02 10.21
N GLU A 133 -19.19 -1.22 10.83
CA GLU A 133 -17.91 -1.38 10.09
C GLU A 133 -17.95 -2.63 9.20
N LYS A 134 -18.48 -3.74 9.71
CA LYS A 134 -18.65 -4.97 8.95
C LYS A 134 -19.59 -4.79 7.75
N GLN A 135 -20.72 -4.10 7.93
CA GLN A 135 -21.65 -3.80 6.84
C GLN A 135 -21.03 -2.88 5.79
N LYS A 136 -20.28 -1.86 6.21
CA LYS A 136 -19.50 -0.98 5.30
C LYS A 136 -18.49 -1.78 4.49
N PHE A 137 -17.73 -2.65 5.14
CA PHE A 137 -16.76 -3.51 4.47
C PHE A 137 -17.42 -4.47 3.47
N GLN A 138 -18.55 -5.08 3.84
CA GLN A 138 -19.30 -5.95 2.94
C GLN A 138 -19.84 -5.19 1.73
N GLY A 139 -20.40 -3.99 1.94
CA GLY A 139 -20.87 -3.12 0.86
C GLY A 139 -19.73 -2.71 -0.08
N MET A 140 -18.62 -2.26 0.45
CA MET A 140 -17.42 -1.93 -0.31
C MET A 140 -16.96 -3.12 -1.16
N LYS A 141 -16.89 -4.32 -0.55
CA LYS A 141 -16.48 -5.53 -1.26
C LYS A 141 -17.46 -5.91 -2.39
N GLN A 142 -18.78 -5.82 -2.15
CA GLN A 142 -19.78 -6.09 -3.18
C GLN A 142 -19.63 -5.17 -4.39
N HIS A 143 -19.47 -3.86 -4.16
CA HIS A 143 -19.24 -2.89 -5.22
C HIS A 143 -17.91 -3.14 -5.94
N PHE A 144 -16.84 -3.46 -5.22
CA PHE A 144 -15.55 -3.80 -5.82
C PHE A 144 -15.65 -5.03 -6.73
N ASP A 145 -16.24 -6.12 -6.26
CA ASP A 145 -16.40 -7.36 -7.02
C ASP A 145 -17.28 -7.13 -8.27
N ALA A 146 -18.37 -6.35 -8.12
CA ALA A 146 -19.26 -6.00 -9.24
C ALA A 146 -18.55 -5.13 -10.29
N GLY A 147 -17.74 -4.17 -9.85
CA GLY A 147 -16.97 -3.31 -10.75
C GLY A 147 -15.89 -4.07 -11.52
N VAL A 148 -15.14 -4.95 -10.83
CA VAL A 148 -14.14 -5.82 -11.48
C VAL A 148 -14.82 -6.75 -12.50
N ALA A 149 -15.93 -7.38 -12.15
CA ALA A 149 -16.67 -8.23 -13.05
C ALA A 149 -17.19 -7.47 -14.30
N ALA A 150 -17.68 -6.24 -14.12
CA ALA A 150 -18.11 -5.40 -15.24
C ALA A 150 -16.94 -5.02 -16.15
N LEU A 151 -15.78 -4.71 -15.58
CA LEU A 151 -14.56 -4.41 -16.35
C LEU A 151 -14.08 -5.62 -17.17
N ASP A 152 -14.12 -6.82 -16.62
CA ASP A 152 -13.73 -8.04 -17.32
C ASP A 152 -14.75 -8.36 -18.44
N GLN A 153 -16.05 -8.19 -18.19
CA GLN A 153 -17.09 -8.32 -19.23
C GLN A 153 -16.88 -7.29 -20.35
N ALA A 154 -16.53 -6.05 -20.03
CA ALA A 154 -16.24 -5.02 -21.02
C ALA A 154 -15.02 -5.39 -21.89
N ARG A 155 -13.98 -5.93 -21.30
CA ARG A 155 -12.79 -6.43 -22.03
C ARG A 155 -13.14 -7.56 -22.98
N GLN A 156 -13.95 -8.52 -22.52
CA GLN A 156 -14.42 -9.63 -23.37
C GLN A 156 -15.30 -9.11 -24.51
N ALA A 157 -16.30 -8.27 -24.21
CA ALA A 157 -17.17 -7.67 -25.21
C ALA A 157 -16.39 -6.85 -26.26
N LYS A 158 -15.34 -6.13 -25.86
CA LYS A 158 -14.44 -5.43 -26.77
C LYS A 158 -13.68 -6.39 -27.67
N ALA A 159 -13.18 -7.49 -27.13
CA ALA A 159 -12.48 -8.51 -27.94
C ALA A 159 -13.43 -9.17 -28.98
N ASP A 160 -14.67 -9.42 -28.58
CA ASP A 160 -15.69 -9.99 -29.46
C ASP A 160 -16.12 -8.99 -30.53
N MET A 161 -16.30 -7.71 -30.19
CA MET A 161 -16.56 -6.62 -31.12
C MET A 161 -15.47 -6.51 -32.19
N MET A 162 -14.20 -6.68 -31.84
CA MET A 162 -13.09 -6.60 -32.78
C MET A 162 -13.13 -7.74 -33.84
N LYS A 163 -13.69 -8.89 -33.49
CA LYS A 163 -13.84 -10.06 -34.37
C LYS A 163 -15.14 -10.04 -35.16
N ALA A 164 -16.12 -9.23 -34.74
CA ALA A 164 -17.44 -9.20 -35.32
C ALA A 164 -17.47 -8.54 -36.74
N PRO A 165 -18.42 -8.90 -37.58
CA PRO A 165 -18.72 -8.20 -38.83
C PRO A 165 -19.02 -6.72 -38.58
N ALA A 166 -18.78 -5.88 -39.62
CA ALA A 166 -18.86 -4.43 -39.53
C ALA A 166 -20.25 -3.93 -39.09
N ASP A 167 -21.30 -4.59 -39.58
CA ASP A 167 -22.72 -4.28 -39.28
C ASP A 167 -23.11 -4.51 -37.83
N GLN A 168 -22.41 -5.39 -37.11
CA GLN A 168 -22.68 -5.69 -35.70
C GLN A 168 -21.84 -4.85 -34.74
N ARG A 169 -20.77 -4.20 -35.22
CA ARG A 169 -19.80 -3.52 -34.33
C ARG A 169 -20.40 -2.36 -33.57
N GLU A 170 -21.35 -1.61 -34.14
CA GLU A 170 -21.92 -0.45 -33.49
C GLU A 170 -22.77 -0.85 -32.24
N SER A 171 -23.59 -1.91 -32.38
CA SER A 171 -24.36 -2.43 -31.24
C SER A 171 -23.46 -3.01 -30.14
N LEU A 172 -22.39 -3.70 -30.53
CA LEU A 172 -21.40 -4.24 -29.56
C LEU A 172 -20.62 -3.13 -28.88
N LYS A 173 -20.32 -2.02 -29.57
CA LYS A 173 -19.68 -0.84 -29.01
C LYS A 173 -20.54 -0.20 -27.92
N ALA A 174 -21.85 -0.08 -28.10
CA ALA A 174 -22.77 0.42 -27.11
C ALA A 174 -22.75 -0.45 -25.84
N ASN A 175 -22.71 -1.78 -26.00
CA ASN A 175 -22.59 -2.70 -24.87
C ASN A 175 -21.26 -2.53 -24.12
N VAL A 176 -20.13 -2.39 -24.83
CA VAL A 176 -18.81 -2.11 -24.21
C VAL A 176 -18.84 -0.82 -23.41
N THR A 177 -19.44 0.24 -23.95
CA THR A 177 -19.58 1.53 -23.26
C THR A 177 -20.38 1.37 -21.96
N THR A 178 -21.54 0.73 -22.02
CA THR A 178 -22.39 0.50 -20.84
C THR A 178 -21.65 -0.31 -19.74
N LEU A 179 -20.90 -1.33 -20.14
CA LEU A 179 -20.13 -2.15 -19.19
C LEU A 179 -18.99 -1.36 -18.56
N ASN A 180 -18.29 -0.50 -19.32
CA ASN A 180 -17.26 0.38 -18.79
C ASN A 180 -17.84 1.40 -17.80
N GLU A 181 -18.97 2.03 -18.11
CA GLU A 181 -19.66 2.97 -17.21
C GLU A 181 -20.13 2.28 -15.93
N LYS A 182 -20.65 1.06 -16.05
CA LYS A 182 -20.99 0.24 -14.88
C LYS A 182 -19.77 -0.06 -14.02
N ALA A 183 -18.64 -0.44 -14.64
CA ALA A 183 -17.40 -0.70 -13.89
C ALA A 183 -16.93 0.53 -13.13
N VAL A 184 -16.96 1.71 -13.75
CA VAL A 184 -16.62 2.98 -13.10
C VAL A 184 -17.55 3.26 -11.92
N SER A 185 -18.87 3.21 -12.14
CA SER A 185 -19.86 3.49 -11.09
C SER A 185 -19.70 2.60 -9.86
N GLU A 186 -19.55 1.29 -10.07
CA GLU A 186 -19.38 0.33 -8.99
C GLU A 186 -18.05 0.54 -8.24
N LEU A 187 -16.97 0.81 -8.93
CA LEU A 187 -15.68 1.06 -8.29
C LEU A 187 -15.60 2.43 -7.59
N GLU A 188 -16.29 3.46 -8.08
CA GLU A 188 -16.49 4.73 -7.37
C GLU A 188 -17.29 4.52 -6.08
N ALA A 189 -18.32 3.66 -6.10
CA ALA A 189 -19.07 3.27 -4.90
C ALA A 189 -18.18 2.51 -3.90
N ALA A 190 -17.36 1.58 -4.37
CA ALA A 190 -16.41 0.87 -3.53
C ALA A 190 -15.40 1.84 -2.88
N LYS A 191 -14.86 2.80 -3.64
CA LYS A 191 -13.98 3.86 -3.12
C LYS A 191 -14.68 4.71 -2.06
N SER A 192 -15.92 5.09 -2.29
CA SER A 192 -16.70 5.92 -1.37
C SER A 192 -17.03 5.21 -0.06
N ALA A 193 -17.19 3.88 -0.10
CA ALA A 193 -17.39 3.05 1.08
C ALA A 193 -16.09 2.75 1.85
N SER A 194 -14.92 2.95 1.24
CA SER A 194 -13.61 2.80 1.88
C SER A 194 -13.19 4.08 2.61
N ASN A 195 -12.08 4.03 3.35
CA ASN A 195 -11.47 5.19 4.00
C ASN A 195 -9.96 5.23 3.70
N GLU A 196 -9.30 6.34 4.03
CA GLU A 196 -7.87 6.54 3.75
C GLU A 196 -6.93 5.52 4.43
N LYS A 197 -7.41 4.81 5.45
CA LYS A 197 -6.66 3.75 6.15
C LYS A 197 -7.02 2.35 5.68
N ASP A 198 -7.94 2.23 4.71
CA ASP A 198 -8.35 0.92 4.19
C ASP A 198 -7.16 0.25 3.48
N PRO A 199 -6.76 -0.96 3.89
CA PRO A 199 -5.65 -1.67 3.25
C PRO A 199 -5.91 -2.01 1.78
N ASN A 200 -7.17 -1.98 1.34
CA ASN A 200 -7.57 -2.26 -0.03
C ASN A 200 -7.69 -0.99 -0.90
N LEU A 201 -7.61 0.20 -0.32
CA LEU A 201 -7.82 1.46 -1.06
C LEU A 201 -6.92 1.55 -2.29
N GLN A 202 -5.65 1.17 -2.18
CA GLN A 202 -4.73 1.20 -3.30
C GLN A 202 -5.14 0.27 -4.45
N LEU A 203 -5.75 -0.88 -4.14
CA LEU A 203 -6.26 -1.80 -5.15
C LEU A 203 -7.53 -1.26 -5.82
N ILE A 204 -8.45 -0.69 -5.03
CA ILE A 204 -9.66 -0.03 -5.55
C ILE A 204 -9.27 1.09 -6.51
N LEU A 205 -8.32 1.94 -6.14
CA LEU A 205 -7.83 3.04 -6.98
C LEU A 205 -7.17 2.54 -8.27
N ALA A 206 -6.41 1.45 -8.21
CA ALA A 206 -5.82 0.86 -9.40
C ALA A 206 -6.89 0.30 -10.36
N ARG A 207 -7.92 -0.37 -9.84
CA ARG A 207 -9.06 -0.85 -10.66
C ARG A 207 -9.91 0.29 -11.20
N LEU A 208 -10.07 1.39 -10.45
CA LEU A 208 -10.65 2.63 -10.96
C LEU A 208 -9.84 3.20 -12.11
N GLY A 209 -8.52 3.23 -11.98
CA GLY A 209 -7.61 3.65 -13.06
C GLY A 209 -7.83 2.83 -14.33
N ASP A 210 -7.90 1.50 -14.22
CA ASP A 210 -8.23 0.61 -15.35
C ASP A 210 -9.60 0.93 -15.97
N SER A 211 -10.61 1.18 -15.14
CA SER A 211 -11.98 1.44 -15.59
C SER A 211 -12.13 2.81 -16.23
N TYR A 212 -11.51 3.83 -15.69
CA TYR A 212 -11.47 5.16 -16.28
C TYR A 212 -10.77 5.15 -17.65
N ASP A 213 -9.63 4.45 -17.76
CA ASP A 213 -8.93 4.28 -19.03
C ASP A 213 -9.81 3.57 -20.07
N ALA A 214 -10.49 2.49 -19.66
CA ALA A 214 -11.40 1.76 -20.54
C ALA A 214 -12.62 2.59 -20.98
N ALA A 215 -13.08 3.51 -20.13
CA ALA A 215 -14.16 4.47 -20.41
C ALA A 215 -13.69 5.73 -21.16
N GLY A 216 -12.37 5.87 -21.44
CA GLY A 216 -11.79 7.05 -22.10
C GLY A 216 -11.61 8.26 -21.19
N ARG A 217 -11.79 8.10 -19.88
CA ARG A 217 -11.59 9.15 -18.86
C ARG A 217 -10.11 9.21 -18.45
N THR A 218 -9.28 9.66 -19.36
CA THR A 218 -7.80 9.55 -19.25
C THR A 218 -7.22 10.29 -18.04
N ASP A 219 -7.67 11.51 -17.74
CA ASP A 219 -7.13 12.28 -16.62
C ASP A 219 -7.55 11.67 -15.27
N ASP A 220 -8.77 11.14 -15.16
CA ASP A 220 -9.23 10.41 -13.98
C ASP A 220 -8.41 9.12 -13.79
N ALA A 221 -8.10 8.41 -14.86
CA ALA A 221 -7.24 7.22 -14.81
C ALA A 221 -5.84 7.54 -14.31
N ILE A 222 -5.22 8.62 -14.81
CA ILE A 222 -3.92 9.10 -14.35
C ILE A 222 -3.96 9.45 -12.87
N ALA A 223 -4.98 10.19 -12.42
CA ALA A 223 -5.12 10.59 -11.02
C ALA A 223 -5.30 9.38 -10.10
N ALA A 224 -6.13 8.40 -10.50
CA ALA A 224 -6.36 7.18 -9.74
C ALA A 224 -5.08 6.35 -9.58
N TYR A 225 -4.31 6.15 -10.65
CA TYR A 225 -3.03 5.44 -10.57
C TYR A 225 -1.98 6.20 -9.77
N LYS A 226 -1.86 7.52 -9.92
CA LYS A 226 -0.95 8.34 -9.09
C LYS A 226 -1.27 8.16 -7.60
N ARG A 227 -2.55 8.22 -7.23
CA ARG A 227 -2.96 8.00 -5.83
C ARG A 227 -2.71 6.58 -5.34
N ALA A 228 -2.93 5.55 -6.16
CA ALA A 228 -2.60 4.16 -5.81
C ALA A 228 -1.10 3.98 -5.55
N ILE A 229 -0.25 4.61 -6.38
CA ILE A 229 1.21 4.59 -6.28
C ILE A 229 1.70 5.31 -5.00
N GLU A 230 1.07 6.43 -4.62
CA GLU A 230 1.38 7.14 -3.36
C GLU A 230 1.17 6.25 -2.14
N ILE A 231 0.11 5.42 -2.15
CA ILE A 231 -0.19 4.49 -1.05
C ILE A 231 0.78 3.31 -1.09
N LYS A 232 0.97 2.70 -2.26
CA LYS A 232 1.85 1.55 -2.42
C LYS A 232 2.43 1.52 -3.85
N PRO A 233 3.67 1.93 -4.06
CA PRO A 233 4.32 1.85 -5.36
C PRO A 233 4.52 0.40 -5.78
N THR A 234 4.03 0.02 -6.97
CA THR A 234 4.26 -1.28 -7.59
C THR A 234 4.63 -1.13 -9.05
N ALA A 235 5.42 -2.07 -9.57
CA ALA A 235 5.81 -2.07 -10.98
C ALA A 235 4.60 -2.09 -11.92
N SER A 236 3.56 -2.87 -11.60
CA SER A 236 2.36 -2.95 -12.42
C SER A 236 1.59 -1.63 -12.51
N TYR A 237 1.52 -0.86 -11.42
CA TYR A 237 0.86 0.44 -11.42
C TYR A 237 1.63 1.46 -12.26
N TYR A 238 2.95 1.47 -12.15
CA TYR A 238 3.80 2.31 -12.99
C TYR A 238 3.73 1.92 -14.47
N ASN A 239 3.69 0.62 -14.79
CA ASN A 239 3.50 0.15 -16.16
C ASN A 239 2.18 0.64 -16.77
N ASN A 240 1.08 0.50 -16.03
CA ASN A 240 -0.24 0.92 -16.52
C ASN A 240 -0.32 2.45 -16.64
N LEU A 241 0.18 3.18 -15.65
CA LEU A 241 0.28 4.63 -15.69
C LEU A 241 1.11 5.09 -16.90
N GLY A 242 2.26 4.46 -17.15
CA GLY A 242 3.11 4.76 -18.31
C GLY A 242 2.38 4.57 -19.63
N GLY A 243 1.61 3.48 -19.77
CA GLY A 243 0.79 3.22 -20.93
C GLY A 243 -0.32 4.27 -21.16
N ILE A 244 -0.99 4.68 -20.10
CA ILE A 244 -2.04 5.73 -20.14
C ILE A 244 -1.44 7.08 -20.50
N LEU A 245 -0.34 7.47 -19.84
CA LEU A 245 0.39 8.71 -20.11
C LEU A 245 0.89 8.78 -21.56
N GLY A 246 1.39 7.65 -22.07
CA GLY A 246 1.84 7.56 -23.45
C GLY A 246 0.71 7.78 -24.46
N ARG A 247 -0.46 7.15 -24.27
CA ARG A 247 -1.65 7.39 -25.10
C ARG A 247 -2.18 8.81 -24.98
N ALA A 248 -1.99 9.45 -23.84
CA ALA A 248 -2.33 10.86 -23.61
C ALA A 248 -1.31 11.84 -24.21
N GLY A 249 -0.24 11.37 -24.85
CA GLY A 249 0.82 12.21 -25.39
C GLY A 249 1.77 12.81 -24.33
N LYS A 250 1.61 12.44 -23.04
CA LYS A 250 2.46 12.91 -21.92
C LYS A 250 3.74 12.04 -21.85
N ILE A 251 4.58 12.13 -22.90
CA ILE A 251 5.67 11.16 -23.14
C ILE A 251 6.73 11.23 -22.05
N ASP A 252 7.10 12.42 -21.58
CA ASP A 252 8.12 12.57 -20.55
C ASP A 252 7.69 11.93 -19.22
N GLU A 253 6.42 12.10 -18.83
CA GLU A 253 5.86 11.42 -17.65
C GLU A 253 5.79 9.90 -17.86
N ALA A 254 5.43 9.43 -19.07
CA ALA A 254 5.42 8.01 -19.42
C ALA A 254 6.82 7.39 -19.30
N THR A 255 7.85 8.09 -19.76
CA THR A 255 9.27 7.67 -19.63
C THR A 255 9.62 7.40 -18.17
N VAL A 256 9.33 8.37 -17.30
CA VAL A 256 9.59 8.22 -15.86
C VAL A 256 8.82 7.04 -15.26
N ALA A 257 7.57 6.85 -15.67
CA ALA A 257 6.76 5.75 -15.17
C ALA A 257 7.33 4.38 -15.60
N PHE A 258 7.70 4.19 -16.87
CA PHE A 258 8.30 2.92 -17.33
C PHE A 258 9.68 2.66 -16.71
N GLN A 259 10.49 3.70 -16.50
CA GLN A 259 11.75 3.57 -15.78
C GLN A 259 11.51 3.06 -14.35
N LYS A 260 10.56 3.68 -13.61
CA LYS A 260 10.18 3.24 -12.26
C LYS A 260 9.63 1.81 -12.24
N CYS A 261 8.88 1.43 -13.27
CA CYS A 261 8.43 0.04 -13.42
C CYS A 261 9.61 -0.92 -13.51
N ALA A 262 10.59 -0.64 -14.37
CA ALA A 262 11.79 -1.46 -14.56
C ALA A 262 12.67 -1.52 -13.29
N ASP A 263 12.80 -0.40 -12.57
CA ASP A 263 13.57 -0.31 -11.33
C ASP A 263 12.95 -1.14 -10.18
N LEU A 264 11.60 -1.18 -10.11
CA LEU A 264 10.86 -1.91 -9.07
C LEU A 264 10.77 -3.41 -9.32
N ASP A 265 10.88 -3.85 -10.56
CA ASP A 265 10.82 -5.27 -10.92
C ASP A 265 11.88 -5.62 -11.97
N PRO A 266 13.18 -5.62 -11.61
CA PRO A 266 14.27 -5.87 -12.54
C PRO A 266 14.15 -7.21 -13.28
N PRO A 267 13.67 -8.31 -12.69
CA PRO A 267 13.46 -9.56 -13.42
C PRO A 267 12.49 -9.47 -14.60
N ASN A 268 11.49 -8.56 -14.52
CA ASN A 268 10.49 -8.35 -15.55
C ASN A 268 10.68 -7.01 -16.28
N ALA A 269 11.82 -6.34 -16.12
CA ALA A 269 12.11 -5.05 -16.73
C ALA A 269 12.02 -5.07 -18.26
N ALA A 270 12.30 -6.21 -18.91
CA ALA A 270 12.14 -6.38 -20.35
C ALA A 270 10.74 -5.99 -20.85
N GLN A 271 9.70 -6.37 -20.10
CA GLN A 271 8.32 -6.02 -20.47
C GLN A 271 8.04 -4.52 -20.34
N ALA A 272 8.58 -3.86 -19.33
CA ALA A 272 8.44 -2.41 -19.15
C ALA A 272 9.08 -1.65 -20.33
N TRP A 273 10.29 -2.03 -20.71
CA TRP A 273 11.01 -1.45 -21.84
C TRP A 273 10.30 -1.72 -23.18
N LEU A 274 9.77 -2.93 -23.36
CA LEU A 274 8.96 -3.27 -24.54
C LEU A 274 7.72 -2.38 -24.63
N ASN A 275 6.97 -2.23 -23.53
CA ASN A 275 5.78 -1.39 -23.50
C ASN A 275 6.10 0.08 -23.76
N TYR A 276 7.22 0.58 -23.24
CA TYR A 276 7.68 1.93 -23.52
C TYR A 276 8.02 2.12 -25.00
N GLY A 277 8.74 1.19 -25.60
CA GLY A 277 9.03 1.21 -27.05
C GLY A 277 7.77 1.19 -27.91
N ILE A 278 6.76 0.39 -27.53
CA ILE A 278 5.44 0.36 -28.21
C ILE A 278 4.76 1.73 -28.11
N VAL A 279 4.76 2.36 -26.92
CA VAL A 279 4.16 3.70 -26.73
C VAL A 279 4.82 4.73 -27.67
N LEU A 280 6.15 4.78 -27.69
CA LEU A 280 6.89 5.69 -28.54
C LEU A 280 6.63 5.44 -30.05
N SER A 281 6.58 4.17 -30.45
CA SER A 281 6.26 3.79 -31.84
C SER A 281 4.85 4.22 -32.26
N ASN A 282 3.87 4.08 -31.36
CA ASN A 282 2.48 4.46 -31.62
C ASN A 282 2.29 5.97 -31.81
N VAL A 283 3.17 6.79 -31.23
CA VAL A 283 3.19 8.25 -31.45
C VAL A 283 4.22 8.68 -32.48
N SER A 284 4.71 7.73 -33.30
CA SER A 284 5.67 7.94 -34.39
C SER A 284 7.04 8.49 -33.96
N ARG A 285 7.40 8.35 -32.67
CA ARG A 285 8.73 8.70 -32.14
C ARG A 285 9.71 7.53 -32.31
N TYR A 286 9.86 7.05 -33.56
CA TYR A 286 10.58 5.80 -33.87
C TYR A 286 12.04 5.81 -33.44
N LYS A 287 12.74 6.93 -33.66
CA LYS A 287 14.13 7.08 -33.20
C LYS A 287 14.28 6.86 -31.71
N GLU A 288 13.36 7.39 -30.91
CA GLU A 288 13.38 7.25 -29.46
C GLU A 288 12.92 5.88 -29.00
N ALA A 289 12.07 5.22 -29.79
CA ALA A 289 11.61 3.85 -29.52
C ALA A 289 12.73 2.81 -29.61
N MET A 290 13.77 3.05 -30.39
CA MET A 290 14.85 2.08 -30.61
C MET A 290 15.58 1.72 -29.31
N GLU A 291 15.90 2.68 -28.47
CA GLU A 291 16.66 2.45 -27.24
C GLU A 291 15.90 1.55 -26.26
N PRO A 292 14.63 1.83 -25.87
CA PRO A 292 13.86 0.92 -25.02
C PRO A 292 13.61 -0.43 -25.67
N LEU A 293 13.38 -0.51 -26.98
CA LEU A 293 13.19 -1.80 -27.67
C LEU A 293 14.48 -2.63 -27.67
N LYS A 294 15.64 -1.98 -27.84
CA LYS A 294 16.94 -2.63 -27.73
C LYS A 294 17.16 -3.18 -26.30
N LYS A 295 16.88 -2.40 -25.26
CA LYS A 295 16.93 -2.88 -23.86
C LYS A 295 16.00 -4.07 -23.65
N ALA A 296 14.80 -4.05 -24.22
CA ALA A 296 13.89 -5.19 -24.15
C ALA A 296 14.46 -6.46 -24.78
N THR A 297 15.14 -6.34 -25.94
CA THR A 297 15.79 -7.50 -26.61
C THR A 297 17.03 -7.98 -25.88
N GLU A 298 17.76 -7.10 -25.20
CA GLU A 298 18.95 -7.46 -24.40
C GLU A 298 18.54 -8.20 -23.11
N LEU A 299 17.45 -7.79 -22.46
CA LEU A 299 16.93 -8.40 -21.24
C LEU A 299 16.14 -9.69 -21.50
N ASP A 300 15.41 -9.75 -22.61
CA ASP A 300 14.71 -10.96 -23.06
C ASP A 300 15.04 -11.27 -24.53
N PRO A 301 16.18 -11.90 -24.80
CA PRO A 301 16.63 -12.23 -26.16
C PRO A 301 15.71 -13.21 -26.91
N LYS A 302 14.78 -13.88 -26.21
CA LYS A 302 13.85 -14.84 -26.79
C LYS A 302 12.51 -14.21 -27.22
N ASN A 303 12.33 -12.95 -27.00
CA ASN A 303 11.10 -12.24 -27.30
C ASN A 303 11.04 -11.83 -28.77
N ALA A 304 10.45 -12.67 -29.63
CA ALA A 304 10.29 -12.39 -31.07
C ALA A 304 9.57 -11.07 -31.33
N LYS A 305 8.58 -10.70 -30.50
CA LYS A 305 7.87 -9.43 -30.63
C LYS A 305 8.78 -8.22 -30.43
N ALA A 306 9.67 -8.27 -29.43
CA ALA A 306 10.62 -7.20 -29.17
C ALA A 306 11.58 -6.99 -30.35
N TRP A 307 12.13 -8.07 -30.90
CA TRP A 307 12.99 -8.02 -32.08
C TRP A 307 12.27 -7.46 -33.32
N TYR A 308 11.04 -7.92 -33.58
CA TYR A 308 10.24 -7.40 -34.68
C TYR A 308 9.97 -5.89 -34.52
N LEU A 309 9.55 -5.44 -33.33
CA LEU A 309 9.27 -4.03 -33.09
C LEU A 309 10.52 -3.15 -33.18
N LEU A 310 11.68 -3.65 -32.72
CA LEU A 310 12.96 -2.96 -32.90
C LEU A 310 13.27 -2.74 -34.39
N ALA A 311 13.22 -3.80 -35.20
CA ALA A 311 13.43 -3.71 -36.64
C ALA A 311 12.43 -2.78 -37.32
N SER A 312 11.16 -2.86 -36.92
CA SER A 312 10.08 -2.00 -37.44
C SER A 312 10.31 -0.52 -37.11
N ALA A 313 10.75 -0.21 -35.88
CA ALA A 313 11.11 1.16 -35.49
C ALA A 313 12.31 1.68 -36.31
N MET A 314 13.32 0.83 -36.54
CA MET A 314 14.51 1.16 -37.33
C MET A 314 14.15 1.45 -38.80
N VAL A 315 13.22 0.72 -39.39
CA VAL A 315 12.75 0.95 -40.79
C VAL A 315 11.86 2.18 -40.87
N SER A 316 11.14 2.52 -39.80
CA SER A 316 10.25 3.68 -39.77
C SER A 316 10.98 4.99 -39.46
N ASP A 317 12.27 4.95 -39.12
CA ASP A 317 13.06 6.17 -38.88
C ASP A 317 13.32 6.91 -40.21
N PRO A 318 12.93 8.19 -40.32
CA PRO A 318 13.15 8.97 -41.54
C PRO A 318 14.60 9.07 -41.99
N SER A 319 15.56 8.87 -41.10
CA SER A 319 16.98 8.98 -41.39
C SER A 319 17.51 7.94 -42.40
N ILE A 320 16.77 6.82 -42.60
CA ILE A 320 17.15 5.79 -43.55
C ILE A 320 16.91 6.23 -45.03
N TYR A 321 16.14 7.29 -45.26
CA TYR A 321 15.79 7.78 -46.57
C TYR A 321 16.68 8.98 -46.95
N LYS A 322 17.40 8.86 -48.05
CA LYS A 322 18.21 9.94 -48.60
C LYS A 322 17.75 10.28 -50.00
N GLN A 323 17.48 11.55 -50.22
CA GLN A 323 17.16 12.03 -51.57
C GLN A 323 18.46 12.46 -52.29
N THR A 324 18.78 11.78 -53.40
CA THR A 324 19.97 12.07 -54.19
C THR A 324 19.54 12.13 -55.65
N GLY A 325 19.69 13.29 -56.32
CA GLY A 325 19.39 13.43 -57.73
C GLY A 325 17.94 13.12 -58.16
N GLY A 326 16.96 13.37 -57.27
CA GLY A 326 15.56 13.07 -57.51
C GLY A 326 15.13 11.61 -57.27
N LYS A 327 16.07 10.76 -56.83
CA LYS A 327 15.82 9.39 -56.40
C LYS A 327 15.87 9.29 -54.89
N ILE A 328 15.05 8.42 -54.31
CA ILE A 328 15.11 8.09 -52.91
C ILE A 328 16.01 6.85 -52.77
N GLU A 329 17.07 6.97 -52.07
CA GLU A 329 17.95 5.87 -51.67
C GLU A 329 17.60 5.48 -50.21
N VAL A 330 17.47 4.16 -49.97
CA VAL A 330 17.16 3.61 -48.65
C VAL A 330 18.39 2.90 -48.13
N THR A 331 18.88 3.39 -46.99
CA THR A 331 20.03 2.78 -46.28
C THR A 331 19.55 2.33 -44.89
N PRO A 332 19.37 1.02 -44.70
CA PRO A 332 18.89 0.49 -43.42
C PRO A 332 19.89 0.83 -42.29
N LEU A 333 19.37 1.12 -41.10
CA LEU A 333 20.22 1.27 -39.91
C LEU A 333 20.94 -0.05 -39.59
N PRO A 334 22.18 0.01 -39.07
CA PRO A 334 22.90 -1.20 -38.65
C PRO A 334 22.08 -2.03 -37.67
N GLY A 335 22.00 -3.35 -37.90
CA GLY A 335 21.24 -4.27 -37.05
C GLY A 335 19.78 -4.47 -37.46
N THR A 336 19.25 -3.72 -38.46
CA THR A 336 17.84 -3.84 -38.88
C THR A 336 17.53 -5.22 -39.45
N VAL A 337 18.39 -5.72 -40.34
CA VAL A 337 18.21 -7.05 -40.98
C VAL A 337 18.33 -8.16 -39.95
N GLU A 338 19.34 -8.08 -39.08
CA GLU A 338 19.58 -9.01 -38.00
C GLU A 338 18.39 -9.07 -37.04
N ALA A 339 17.77 -7.95 -36.70
CA ALA A 339 16.62 -7.90 -35.81
C ALA A 339 15.40 -8.58 -36.44
N TYR A 340 15.10 -8.37 -37.73
CA TYR A 340 14.06 -9.12 -38.44
C TYR A 340 14.37 -10.62 -38.52
N GLN A 341 15.62 -10.99 -38.84
CA GLN A 341 16.03 -12.39 -38.89
C GLN A 341 15.89 -13.07 -37.55
N LYS A 342 16.19 -12.36 -36.46
CA LYS A 342 16.04 -12.91 -35.11
C LYS A 342 14.58 -13.12 -34.73
N ALA A 343 13.69 -12.19 -35.09
CA ALA A 343 12.25 -12.37 -34.91
C ALA A 343 11.72 -13.59 -35.69
N ILE A 344 12.19 -13.79 -36.93
CA ILE A 344 11.80 -14.92 -37.76
C ILE A 344 12.32 -16.25 -37.16
N GLU A 345 13.56 -16.27 -36.69
CA GLU A 345 14.16 -17.47 -36.05
C GLU A 345 13.34 -17.89 -34.81
N LEU A 346 12.94 -16.92 -33.99
CA LEU A 346 12.26 -17.18 -32.72
C LEU A 346 10.77 -17.54 -32.89
N ASP A 347 10.12 -17.07 -33.95
CA ASP A 347 8.67 -17.25 -34.15
C ASP A 347 8.32 -17.54 -35.62
N SER A 348 9.02 -18.53 -36.24
CA SER A 348 9.00 -18.76 -37.69
C SER A 348 7.61 -18.94 -38.31
N ASN A 349 6.65 -19.50 -37.58
CA ASN A 349 5.27 -19.76 -38.03
C ASN A 349 4.22 -18.90 -37.29
N GLY A 350 4.62 -18.18 -36.29
CA GLY A 350 3.74 -17.32 -35.52
C GLY A 350 3.64 -15.90 -36.08
N PRO A 351 2.83 -15.04 -35.45
CA PRO A 351 2.47 -13.74 -36.01
C PRO A 351 3.68 -12.80 -36.14
N TRP A 352 4.62 -12.83 -35.21
CA TRP A 352 5.76 -11.91 -35.22
C TRP A 352 6.79 -12.26 -36.28
N GLY A 353 7.05 -13.57 -36.45
CA GLY A 353 7.92 -14.06 -37.51
C GLY A 353 7.35 -13.83 -38.89
N GLN A 354 6.04 -14.00 -39.08
CA GLN A 354 5.37 -13.70 -40.38
C GLN A 354 5.45 -12.20 -40.68
N GLN A 355 5.17 -11.33 -39.73
CA GLN A 355 5.31 -9.87 -39.90
C GLN A 355 6.77 -9.48 -40.17
N ALA A 356 7.72 -10.12 -39.51
CA ALA A 356 9.15 -9.87 -39.71
C ALA A 356 9.59 -10.31 -41.14
N LYS A 357 9.08 -11.43 -41.65
CA LYS A 357 9.35 -11.86 -43.05
C LYS A 357 8.83 -10.81 -44.05
N GLN A 358 7.58 -10.33 -43.87
CA GLN A 358 7.02 -9.29 -44.69
C GLN A 358 7.81 -7.99 -44.65
N GLY A 359 8.20 -7.55 -43.39
CA GLY A 359 9.01 -6.35 -43.21
C GLY A 359 10.40 -6.45 -43.86
N LEU A 360 11.05 -7.60 -43.77
CA LEU A 360 12.36 -7.84 -44.41
C LEU A 360 12.25 -7.88 -45.91
N GLU A 361 11.20 -8.47 -46.48
CA GLU A 361 10.93 -8.48 -47.93
C GLU A 361 10.69 -7.06 -48.47
N GLN A 362 9.87 -6.27 -47.75
CA GLN A 362 9.64 -4.86 -48.10
C GLN A 362 10.95 -4.05 -48.09
N LEU A 363 11.76 -4.24 -47.03
CA LEU A 363 13.04 -3.56 -46.93
C LEU A 363 13.99 -3.95 -48.09
N ASN A 364 14.00 -5.23 -48.47
CA ASN A 364 14.79 -5.71 -49.62
C ASN A 364 14.32 -5.08 -50.96
N GLN A 365 13.01 -4.94 -51.16
CA GLN A 365 12.47 -4.24 -52.35
C GLN A 365 12.85 -2.75 -52.34
N MET A 366 12.76 -2.08 -51.20
CA MET A 366 13.11 -0.66 -51.03
C MET A 366 14.60 -0.38 -51.30
N THR A 367 15.48 -1.34 -51.01
CA THR A 367 16.93 -1.23 -51.24
C THR A 367 17.39 -1.76 -52.60
N GLY A 368 16.47 -2.14 -53.49
CA GLY A 368 16.81 -2.64 -54.83
C GLY A 368 17.27 -4.09 -54.90
N GLY A 369 16.91 -4.91 -53.90
CA GLY A 369 17.17 -6.36 -53.92
C GLY A 369 18.54 -6.80 -53.34
N GLY A 370 19.25 -5.90 -52.68
CA GLY A 370 20.60 -6.21 -52.18
C GLY A 370 20.65 -6.88 -50.78
N ILE A 371 19.51 -7.14 -50.14
CA ILE A 371 19.44 -7.70 -48.80
C ILE A 371 19.14 -9.20 -48.85
N SER A 372 19.93 -10.01 -48.10
CA SER A 372 19.62 -11.43 -47.96
C SER A 372 18.39 -11.63 -47.09
N THR A 373 17.34 -12.15 -47.67
CA THR A 373 16.09 -12.53 -46.98
C THR A 373 16.14 -13.94 -46.40
N GLN A 374 17.25 -14.67 -46.62
CA GLN A 374 17.44 -16.03 -46.07
C GLN A 374 17.84 -15.94 -44.59
N VAL A 375 17.00 -16.45 -43.70
CA VAL A 375 17.35 -16.73 -42.31
C VAL A 375 18.36 -17.88 -42.29
N GLY A 376 19.55 -17.66 -41.73
CA GLY A 376 20.69 -18.55 -41.83
C GLY A 376 20.34 -20.01 -41.44
N GLY A 377 20.26 -20.82 -42.47
CA GLY A 377 20.35 -22.27 -42.33
C GLY A 377 21.72 -22.58 -41.74
N GLY A 378 21.74 -23.13 -40.53
CA GLY A 378 22.97 -23.54 -39.86
C GLY A 378 23.87 -24.28 -40.84
N LYS A 379 25.13 -23.83 -40.96
CA LYS A 379 26.16 -24.57 -41.67
C LYS A 379 26.20 -25.99 -41.14
N LYS A 380 25.58 -26.96 -41.83
CA LYS A 380 25.87 -28.38 -41.68
C LYS A 380 27.36 -28.49 -41.93
N LYS A 381 28.16 -28.68 -40.87
CA LYS A 381 29.52 -29.25 -41.02
C LYS A 381 29.32 -30.56 -41.78
N LYS A 382 29.83 -30.61 -43.01
CA LYS A 382 30.00 -31.89 -43.70
C LYS A 382 31.04 -32.70 -42.95
N PRO A 383 30.87 -34.00 -42.91
CA PRO A 383 31.73 -34.93 -42.18
C PRO A 383 33.20 -34.92 -42.64
#